data_09ccebda55f9c9848ad3fbb5279adbbb
#
_entry.id   09ccebda55f9c9848ad3fbb5279adbbb
#
_cell.length_a   1.000
_cell.length_b   1.000
_cell.length_c   1.000
_cell.angle_alpha   90.00
_cell.angle_beta   90.00
_cell.angle_gamma   90.00
#
_symmetry.space_group_name_H-M   'P 1'
#
loop_
_entity.id
_entity.type
_entity.pdbx_description
1 polymer ?
#
loop_
_entity_poly.entity_id
_entity_poly.type
_entity_poly.pdbx_seq_one_letter_code
_entity_poly.pdbx_strand_id
1 'polypeptide(L)'
;YPHACIPLIARPDVEAHISPEDFGDAVLELTRWGAAIVGGCCGTTPGHIAAIAQRLPSSPISFLPNPSEIPEEDTDCMAAAIEGETFFLGDDILLSEPLSCSSQLADDMIDLEDERINAVLVQVESIDDALLLAQQGKMARLPIAVHCDSIPVLEAALRYFQGRLIVDSDCELEKEELIPLVSKYGAILY
;
A
#
# COMPACT_ATOMS: atom_id res chain seq x y z
N TYR A 1 -0.18 -14.12 -7.58
CA TYR A 1 -0.77 -14.39 -8.90
C TYR A 1 -0.30 -15.73 -9.42
N PRO A 2 -1.20 -16.61 -9.92
CA PRO A 2 -0.79 -17.87 -10.52
C PRO A 2 -0.02 -17.65 -11.83
N HIS A 3 0.99 -18.48 -12.07
CA HIS A 3 1.78 -18.47 -13.28
C HIS A 3 1.35 -19.62 -14.20
N ALA A 4 1.21 -19.36 -15.50
CA ALA A 4 0.94 -20.40 -16.50
C ALA A 4 2.22 -21.08 -17.00
N CYS A 5 3.37 -20.53 -16.71
CA CYS A 5 4.66 -21.20 -16.91
C CYS A 5 5.60 -20.91 -15.73
N ILE A 6 6.45 -21.86 -15.43
CA ILE A 6 7.57 -21.67 -14.52
C ILE A 6 8.77 -21.28 -15.39
N PRO A 7 9.34 -20.06 -15.27
CA PRO A 7 10.59 -19.74 -15.95
C PRO A 7 11.69 -20.60 -15.33
N LEU A 8 11.97 -21.75 -15.94
CA LEU A 8 13.07 -22.63 -15.55
C LEU A 8 14.36 -22.05 -16.15
N ILE A 9 14.99 -21.15 -15.43
CA ILE A 9 16.36 -20.70 -15.69
C ILE A 9 17.33 -21.90 -15.76
N ALA A 10 16.95 -23.06 -15.20
CA ALA A 10 17.80 -24.24 -15.13
C ALA A 10 17.53 -25.33 -16.18
N ARG A 11 16.42 -25.24 -16.96
CA ARG A 11 16.11 -26.24 -17.99
C ARG A 11 15.36 -25.59 -19.16
N PRO A 12 16.07 -25.08 -20.17
CA PRO A 12 15.47 -24.41 -21.33
C PRO A 12 14.67 -25.34 -22.25
N ASP A 13 14.69 -26.63 -22.00
CA ASP A 13 14.07 -27.69 -22.81
C ASP A 13 12.72 -28.18 -22.24
N VAL A 14 12.26 -27.66 -21.12
CA VAL A 14 10.97 -28.00 -20.52
C VAL A 14 10.09 -26.75 -20.42
N GLU A 15 9.38 -26.45 -21.48
CA GLU A 15 8.26 -25.49 -21.44
C GLU A 15 7.03 -26.21 -20.86
N ALA A 16 6.85 -26.11 -19.55
CA ALA A 16 5.61 -26.54 -18.92
C ALA A 16 4.55 -25.43 -19.10
N HIS A 17 3.85 -25.46 -20.21
CA HIS A 17 2.67 -24.62 -20.41
C HIS A 17 1.44 -25.32 -19.85
N ILE A 18 0.75 -24.65 -18.93
CA ILE A 18 -0.58 -25.06 -18.47
C ILE A 18 -1.59 -24.61 -19.54
N SER A 19 -2.54 -25.47 -19.92
CA SER A 19 -3.59 -25.07 -20.86
C SER A 19 -4.49 -23.97 -20.26
N PRO A 20 -5.13 -23.12 -21.08
CA PRO A 20 -6.10 -22.16 -20.59
C PRO A 20 -7.22 -22.79 -19.75
N GLU A 21 -7.65 -24.00 -20.11
CA GLU A 21 -8.69 -24.74 -19.42
C GLU A 21 -8.23 -25.17 -18.03
N ASP A 22 -7.08 -25.83 -17.91
CA ASP A 22 -6.52 -26.27 -16.64
C ASP A 22 -6.18 -25.10 -15.72
N PHE A 23 -5.69 -24.00 -16.33
CA PHE A 23 -5.42 -22.77 -15.61
C PHE A 23 -6.70 -22.15 -15.03
N GLY A 24 -7.77 -22.10 -15.83
CA GLY A 24 -9.07 -21.61 -15.38
C GLY A 24 -9.65 -22.44 -14.25
N ASP A 25 -9.50 -23.78 -14.30
CA ASP A 25 -9.96 -24.69 -13.24
C ASP A 25 -9.17 -24.53 -11.96
N ALA A 26 -7.84 -24.38 -12.05
CA ALA A 26 -6.98 -24.10 -10.90
C ALA A 26 -7.32 -22.76 -10.24
N VAL A 27 -7.57 -21.72 -11.04
CA VAL A 27 -7.96 -20.40 -10.53
C VAL A 27 -9.34 -20.46 -9.85
N LEU A 28 -10.30 -21.19 -10.41
CA LEU A 28 -11.60 -21.38 -9.77
C LEU A 28 -11.44 -22.06 -8.39
N GLU A 29 -10.54 -23.02 -8.27
CA GLU A 29 -10.26 -23.66 -6.97
C GLU A 29 -9.68 -22.65 -5.96
N LEU A 30 -8.78 -21.76 -6.39
CA LEU A 30 -8.25 -20.70 -5.53
C LEU A 30 -9.35 -19.76 -5.02
N THR A 31 -10.37 -19.47 -5.83
CA THR A 31 -11.51 -18.65 -5.37
C THR A 31 -12.34 -19.37 -4.30
N ARG A 32 -12.44 -20.70 -4.33
CA ARG A 32 -13.10 -21.50 -3.28
C ARG A 32 -12.33 -21.43 -1.95
N TRP A 33 -11.01 -21.24 -2.02
CA TRP A 33 -10.15 -21.03 -0.86
C TRP A 33 -10.11 -19.57 -0.39
N GLY A 34 -10.95 -18.69 -0.97
CA GLY A 34 -11.11 -17.30 -0.51
C GLY A 34 -10.31 -16.27 -1.30
N ALA A 35 -9.70 -16.63 -2.43
CA ALA A 35 -9.05 -15.63 -3.28
C ALA A 35 -10.09 -14.68 -3.88
N ALA A 36 -10.08 -13.40 -3.45
CA ALA A 36 -11.01 -12.37 -3.91
C ALA A 36 -10.57 -11.71 -5.22
N ILE A 37 -9.28 -11.71 -5.51
CA ILE A 37 -8.70 -11.13 -6.72
C ILE A 37 -7.87 -12.21 -7.39
N VAL A 38 -8.18 -12.51 -8.65
CA VAL A 38 -7.46 -13.50 -9.44
C VAL A 38 -7.07 -12.94 -10.79
N GLY A 39 -5.98 -13.44 -11.34
CA GLY A 39 -5.46 -13.01 -12.62
C GLY A 39 -4.31 -13.88 -13.07
N GLY A 40 -3.55 -13.42 -14.02
CA GLY A 40 -2.41 -14.13 -14.55
C GLY A 40 -1.11 -13.36 -14.41
N CYS A 41 0.01 -14.05 -14.66
CA CYS A 41 1.34 -13.48 -14.67
C CYS A 41 2.13 -14.07 -15.85
N CYS A 42 3.42 -14.35 -15.70
CA CYS A 42 4.29 -14.87 -16.74
C CYS A 42 3.70 -16.11 -17.44
N GLY A 43 3.73 -16.11 -18.77
CA GLY A 43 3.18 -17.20 -19.58
C GLY A 43 1.66 -17.21 -19.77
N THR A 44 0.90 -16.36 -19.06
CA THR A 44 -0.54 -16.24 -19.29
C THR A 44 -0.83 -15.47 -20.58
N THR A 45 -1.81 -15.93 -21.33
CA THR A 45 -2.29 -15.34 -22.58
C THR A 45 -3.72 -14.82 -22.40
N PRO A 46 -4.27 -14.02 -23.33
CA PRO A 46 -5.68 -13.67 -23.32
C PRO A 46 -6.63 -14.86 -23.24
N GLY A 47 -6.25 -16.03 -23.78
CA GLY A 47 -7.01 -17.27 -23.68
C GLY A 47 -7.13 -17.77 -22.23
N HIS A 48 -6.07 -17.68 -21.44
CA HIS A 48 -6.09 -18.02 -20.02
C HIS A 48 -7.03 -17.09 -19.23
N ILE A 49 -7.00 -15.79 -19.51
CA ILE A 49 -7.90 -14.83 -18.85
C ILE A 49 -9.35 -15.05 -19.26
N ALA A 50 -9.61 -15.37 -20.54
CA ALA A 50 -10.95 -15.72 -21.00
C ALA A 50 -11.47 -16.99 -20.30
N ALA A 51 -10.61 -18.00 -20.11
CA ALA A 51 -10.97 -19.23 -19.41
C ALA A 51 -11.33 -18.98 -17.94
N ILE A 52 -10.60 -18.10 -17.24
CA ILE A 52 -10.96 -17.63 -15.90
C ILE A 52 -12.34 -16.98 -15.91
N ALA A 53 -12.52 -15.97 -16.80
CA ALA A 53 -13.77 -15.21 -16.87
C ALA A 53 -15.01 -16.09 -17.14
N GLN A 54 -14.85 -17.15 -17.94
CA GLN A 54 -15.92 -18.11 -18.23
C GLN A 54 -16.29 -19.00 -17.03
N ARG A 55 -15.34 -19.27 -16.13
CA ARG A 55 -15.52 -20.13 -14.97
C ARG A 55 -15.97 -19.39 -13.73
N LEU A 56 -15.63 -18.11 -13.62
CA LEU A 56 -16.08 -17.30 -12.50
C LEU A 56 -17.58 -17.05 -12.59
N PRO A 57 -18.34 -17.23 -11.50
CA PRO A 57 -19.76 -16.93 -11.48
C PRO A 57 -20.01 -15.44 -11.74
N SER A 58 -21.09 -15.12 -12.44
CA SER A 58 -21.51 -13.76 -12.77
C SER A 58 -21.95 -12.94 -11.55
N SER A 59 -22.16 -13.59 -10.41
CA SER A 59 -22.47 -12.93 -9.14
C SER A 59 -21.23 -12.84 -8.26
N PRO A 60 -21.02 -11.77 -7.50
CA PRO A 60 -19.93 -11.69 -6.56
C PRO A 60 -19.95 -12.89 -5.62
N ILE A 61 -18.84 -13.60 -5.55
CA ILE A 61 -18.67 -14.65 -4.56
C ILE A 61 -18.47 -13.92 -3.22
N SER A 62 -19.48 -13.98 -2.36
CA SER A 62 -19.36 -13.44 -1.00
C SER A 62 -18.57 -14.43 -0.14
N PHE A 63 -17.26 -14.41 -0.26
CA PHE A 63 -16.34 -15.18 0.60
C PHE A 63 -15.62 -14.29 1.62
N LEU A 64 -15.89 -13.01 1.60
CA LEU A 64 -15.44 -12.17 2.70
C LEU A 64 -16.26 -12.58 3.93
N PRO A 65 -15.62 -12.90 5.06
CA PRO A 65 -16.34 -12.99 6.31
C PRO A 65 -17.18 -11.72 6.41
N ASN A 66 -18.44 -11.88 6.78
CA ASN A 66 -19.33 -10.74 7.00
C ASN A 66 -18.58 -9.77 7.92
N PRO A 67 -18.43 -8.48 7.57
CA PRO A 67 -17.72 -7.53 8.46
C PRO A 67 -18.26 -7.54 9.90
N SER A 68 -19.52 -7.96 10.09
CA SER A 68 -20.13 -8.16 11.41
C SER A 68 -19.61 -9.39 12.17
N GLU A 69 -18.81 -10.27 11.54
CA GLU A 69 -18.21 -11.45 12.17
C GLU A 69 -16.74 -11.24 12.53
N ILE A 70 -16.15 -10.11 12.14
CA ILE A 70 -14.83 -9.70 12.61
C ILE A 70 -15.04 -9.13 14.01
N PRO A 71 -14.44 -9.73 15.06
CA PRO A 71 -14.54 -9.18 16.40
C PRO A 71 -14.06 -7.71 16.38
N GLU A 72 -14.86 -6.81 16.92
CA GLU A 72 -14.52 -5.38 17.02
C GLU A 72 -13.26 -5.12 17.88
N GLU A 73 -12.77 -6.13 18.58
CA GLU A 73 -11.68 -5.99 19.56
C GLU A 73 -10.28 -5.84 18.96
N ASP A 74 -10.08 -6.06 17.64
CA ASP A 74 -8.72 -6.06 17.05
C ASP A 74 -8.54 -5.05 15.90
N THR A 75 -9.47 -4.13 15.69
CA THR A 75 -9.42 -3.23 14.53
C THR A 75 -8.73 -1.88 14.77
N ASP A 76 -8.35 -1.58 16.00
CA ASP A 76 -7.71 -0.30 16.34
C ASP A 76 -6.17 -0.30 16.17
N CYS A 77 -5.63 -1.33 15.55
CA CYS A 77 -4.20 -1.33 15.24
C CYS A 77 -3.91 -0.38 14.08
N MET A 78 -3.53 0.85 14.40
CA MET A 78 -3.03 1.79 13.39
C MET A 78 -1.68 1.28 12.87
N ALA A 79 -1.60 1.09 11.56
CA ALA A 79 -0.36 0.67 10.92
C ALA A 79 0.01 1.64 9.80
N ALA A 80 1.16 2.31 9.94
CA ALA A 80 1.80 3.04 8.86
C ALA A 80 2.66 2.09 8.03
N ALA A 81 2.97 2.45 6.79
CA ALA A 81 3.82 1.64 5.93
C ALA A 81 4.67 2.51 5.02
N ILE A 82 5.89 2.06 4.80
CA ILE A 82 6.78 2.49 3.73
C ILE A 82 7.03 1.30 2.79
N GLU A 83 7.71 1.51 1.68
CA GLU A 83 8.00 0.43 0.72
C GLU A 83 8.71 -0.75 1.41
N GLY A 84 7.99 -1.87 1.54
CA GLY A 84 8.53 -3.12 2.09
C GLY A 84 8.50 -3.27 3.62
N GLU A 85 8.08 -2.26 4.39
CA GLU A 85 8.03 -2.31 5.85
C GLU A 85 6.71 -1.76 6.40
N THR A 86 6.23 -2.38 7.49
CA THR A 86 4.99 -1.99 8.17
C THR A 86 5.27 -1.71 9.64
N PHE A 87 4.77 -0.60 10.13
CA PHE A 87 4.94 -0.14 11.50
C PHE A 87 3.60 -0.10 12.23
N PHE A 88 3.50 -0.83 13.32
CA PHE A 88 2.32 -0.77 14.19
C PHE A 88 2.47 0.40 15.16
N LEU A 89 1.50 1.28 15.14
CA LEU A 89 1.49 2.51 15.93
C LEU A 89 0.67 2.30 17.20
N GLY A 90 1.17 2.84 18.31
CA GLY A 90 0.40 2.99 19.54
C GLY A 90 -0.48 4.25 19.53
N ASP A 91 -1.19 4.48 20.64
CA ASP A 91 -2.06 5.65 20.81
C ASP A 91 -1.26 6.96 20.87
N ASP A 92 -0.01 6.91 21.37
CA ASP A 92 0.88 8.06 21.46
C ASP A 92 1.94 8.01 20.36
N ILE A 93 1.83 8.90 19.36
CA ILE A 93 2.83 9.05 18.31
C ILE A 93 3.74 10.23 18.67
N LEU A 94 5.02 9.94 18.91
CA LEU A 94 6.04 10.96 19.13
C LEU A 94 6.67 11.34 17.80
N LEU A 95 6.31 12.49 17.29
CA LEU A 95 6.86 13.04 16.05
C LEU A 95 8.23 13.69 16.28
N SER A 96 9.07 13.68 15.24
CA SER A 96 10.29 14.49 15.21
C SER A 96 9.98 15.99 15.08
N GLU A 97 11.01 16.83 15.23
CA GLU A 97 10.96 18.16 14.64
C GLU A 97 10.71 18.05 13.12
N PRO A 98 9.99 19.01 12.50
CA PRO A 98 9.69 18.97 11.08
C PRO A 98 10.95 18.98 10.20
N LEU A 99 11.08 18.01 9.32
CA LEU A 99 12.09 17.98 8.27
C LEU A 99 11.56 18.65 7.00
N SER A 100 12.36 19.52 6.40
CA SER A 100 12.05 20.09 5.09
C SER A 100 12.45 19.14 3.97
N CYS A 101 11.68 19.11 2.89
CA CYS A 101 12.03 18.36 1.70
C CYS A 101 13.29 18.95 1.03
N SER A 102 14.36 18.19 1.04
CA SER A 102 15.64 18.56 0.45
C SER A 102 16.31 17.35 -0.21
N SER A 103 17.40 17.56 -0.94
CA SER A 103 18.19 16.47 -1.49
C SER A 103 18.84 15.58 -0.41
N GLN A 104 18.85 16.01 0.84
CA GLN A 104 19.40 15.31 2.00
C GLN A 104 18.33 14.66 2.87
N LEU A 105 17.04 14.75 2.49
CA LEU A 105 15.92 14.23 3.28
C LEU A 105 16.11 12.77 3.71
N ALA A 106 16.66 11.92 2.83
CA ALA A 106 16.92 10.53 3.17
C ALA A 106 17.95 10.37 4.29
N ASP A 107 19.03 11.14 4.24
CA ASP A 107 20.07 11.13 5.26
C ASP A 107 19.53 11.70 6.58
N ASP A 108 18.79 12.80 6.52
CA ASP A 108 18.16 13.45 7.69
C ASP A 108 17.17 12.47 8.38
N MET A 109 16.39 11.69 7.61
CA MET A 109 15.50 10.68 8.19
C MET A 109 16.24 9.51 8.85
N ILE A 110 17.39 9.10 8.28
CA ILE A 110 18.22 8.03 8.84
C ILE A 110 18.87 8.50 10.16
N ASP A 111 19.32 9.72 10.23
CA ASP A 111 19.96 10.28 11.43
C ASP A 111 19.01 10.34 12.64
N LEU A 112 17.70 10.32 12.39
CA LEU A 112 16.67 10.31 13.45
C LEU A 112 16.36 8.92 14.02
N GLU A 113 16.91 7.82 13.46
CA GLU A 113 16.61 6.44 13.93
C GLU A 113 16.97 6.21 15.40
N ASP A 114 18.03 6.85 15.88
CA ASP A 114 18.51 6.70 17.26
C ASP A 114 17.82 7.65 18.25
N GLU A 115 16.89 8.49 17.79
CA GLU A 115 16.15 9.42 18.65
C GLU A 115 14.96 8.72 19.32
N ARG A 116 14.45 9.35 20.41
CA ARG A 116 13.26 8.87 21.12
C ARG A 116 11.97 9.35 20.46
N ILE A 117 11.84 9.04 19.17
CA ILE A 117 10.65 9.30 18.37
C ILE A 117 10.14 7.99 17.78
N ASN A 118 8.91 7.97 17.34
CA ASN A 118 8.34 6.80 16.66
C ASN A 118 7.70 7.14 15.30
N ALA A 119 7.82 8.37 14.86
CA ALA A 119 7.53 8.79 13.49
C ALA A 119 8.31 10.05 13.12
N VAL A 120 8.72 10.14 11.86
CA VAL A 120 9.40 11.32 11.31
C VAL A 120 8.36 12.27 10.72
N LEU A 121 8.38 13.53 11.12
CA LEU A 121 7.52 14.57 10.55
C LEU A 121 8.21 15.25 9.38
N VAL A 122 7.60 15.21 8.20
CA VAL A 122 8.11 15.86 6.98
C VAL A 122 7.15 16.95 6.54
N GLN A 123 7.67 18.16 6.37
CA GLN A 123 6.92 19.31 5.86
C GLN A 123 6.92 19.27 4.33
N VAL A 124 5.71 19.29 3.74
CA VAL A 124 5.51 19.20 2.29
C VAL A 124 4.75 20.44 1.83
N GLU A 125 5.46 21.37 1.18
CA GLU A 125 4.94 22.68 0.79
C GLU A 125 4.58 22.77 -0.70
N SER A 126 5.13 21.86 -1.53
CA SER A 126 4.95 21.87 -2.97
C SER A 126 4.75 20.45 -3.54
N ILE A 127 4.29 20.38 -4.80
CA ILE A 127 4.20 19.12 -5.53
C ILE A 127 5.59 18.51 -5.77
N ASP A 128 6.61 19.33 -5.92
CA ASP A 128 7.99 18.86 -6.07
C ASP A 128 8.48 18.22 -4.77
N ASP A 129 8.10 18.75 -3.61
CA ASP A 129 8.36 18.11 -2.31
C ASP A 129 7.65 16.78 -2.17
N ALA A 130 6.39 16.69 -2.61
CA ALA A 130 5.65 15.44 -2.63
C ALA A 130 6.33 14.36 -3.48
N LEU A 131 6.88 14.74 -4.63
CA LEU A 131 7.65 13.85 -5.49
C LEU A 131 8.99 13.46 -4.86
N LEU A 132 9.66 14.39 -4.21
CA LEU A 132 10.92 14.15 -3.50
C LEU A 132 10.70 13.18 -2.33
N LEU A 133 9.65 13.41 -1.53
CA LEU A 133 9.25 12.50 -0.46
C LEU A 133 8.98 11.08 -0.99
N ALA A 134 8.27 10.97 -2.12
CA ALA A 134 8.00 9.67 -2.73
C ALA A 134 9.28 8.95 -3.21
N GLN A 135 10.31 9.69 -3.61
CA GLN A 135 11.59 9.12 -4.04
C GLN A 135 12.49 8.73 -2.87
N GLN A 136 12.55 9.56 -1.83
CA GLN A 136 13.49 9.40 -0.73
C GLN A 136 12.89 8.68 0.48
N GLY A 137 11.58 8.77 0.69
CA GLY A 137 10.90 8.21 1.86
C GLY A 137 11.01 6.68 2.00
N LYS A 138 11.33 5.98 0.91
CA LYS A 138 11.65 4.54 0.95
C LYS A 138 12.92 4.19 1.74
N MET A 139 13.77 5.17 2.01
CA MET A 139 14.98 4.99 2.82
C MET A 139 14.74 5.19 4.31
N ALA A 140 13.56 5.69 4.70
CA ALA A 140 13.20 5.85 6.10
C ALA A 140 13.19 4.50 6.83
N ARG A 141 13.47 4.55 8.12
CA ARG A 141 13.41 3.41 9.04
C ARG A 141 12.33 3.57 10.11
N LEU A 142 11.63 4.68 10.06
CA LEU A 142 10.52 5.03 10.92
C LEU A 142 9.30 5.40 10.06
N PRO A 143 8.08 5.28 10.59
CA PRO A 143 6.88 5.80 9.93
C PRO A 143 7.04 7.26 9.57
N ILE A 144 6.43 7.67 8.47
CA ILE A 144 6.46 9.06 8.01
C ILE A 144 5.11 9.72 8.26
N ALA A 145 5.14 10.82 8.98
CA ALA A 145 4.06 11.78 9.11
C ALA A 145 4.31 12.96 8.16
N VAL A 146 3.28 13.46 7.52
CA VAL A 146 3.36 14.63 6.64
C VAL A 146 2.57 15.79 7.23
N HIS A 147 3.23 16.94 7.31
CA HIS A 147 2.60 18.22 7.58
C HIS A 147 2.44 18.99 6.27
N CYS A 148 1.22 19.44 5.97
CA CYS A 148 0.92 20.12 4.72
C CYS A 148 -0.32 21.01 4.86
N ASP A 149 -0.21 22.27 4.44
CA ASP A 149 -1.27 23.28 4.51
C ASP A 149 -2.03 23.47 3.17
N SER A 150 -1.87 22.52 2.23
CA SER A 150 -2.48 22.62 0.90
C SER A 150 -3.08 21.28 0.47
N ILE A 151 -4.40 21.24 0.26
CA ILE A 151 -5.11 20.04 -0.19
C ILE A 151 -4.52 19.45 -1.48
N PRO A 152 -4.23 20.22 -2.56
CA PRO A 152 -3.64 19.66 -3.76
C PRO A 152 -2.24 19.06 -3.55
N VAL A 153 -1.45 19.67 -2.67
CA VAL A 153 -0.09 19.19 -2.35
C VAL A 153 -0.17 17.93 -1.49
N LEU A 154 -1.03 17.92 -0.47
CA LEU A 154 -1.27 16.74 0.35
C LEU A 154 -1.81 15.58 -0.50
N GLU A 155 -2.75 15.84 -1.41
CA GLU A 155 -3.24 14.81 -2.33
C GLU A 155 -2.12 14.24 -3.21
N ALA A 156 -1.19 15.08 -3.69
CA ALA A 156 -0.03 14.64 -4.44
C ALA A 156 0.89 13.76 -3.58
N ALA A 157 1.17 14.15 -2.33
CA ALA A 157 1.98 13.35 -1.41
C ALA A 157 1.35 11.97 -1.15
N LEU A 158 0.06 11.92 -0.82
CA LEU A 158 -0.68 10.69 -0.57
C LEU A 158 -0.78 9.79 -1.80
N ARG A 159 -0.80 10.37 -3.00
CA ARG A 159 -0.92 9.66 -4.26
C ARG A 159 0.39 9.07 -4.75
N TYR A 160 1.50 9.80 -4.59
CA TYR A 160 2.80 9.39 -5.12
C TYR A 160 3.60 8.55 -4.14
N PHE A 161 3.37 8.69 -2.85
CA PHE A 161 4.08 7.90 -1.84
C PHE A 161 3.67 6.43 -1.90
N GLN A 162 4.67 5.54 -1.90
CA GLN A 162 4.43 4.09 -1.88
C GLN A 162 4.43 3.57 -0.45
N GLY A 163 3.27 3.65 0.18
CA GLY A 163 3.09 3.24 1.56
C GLY A 163 1.82 3.81 2.16
N ARG A 164 1.75 3.85 3.48
CA ARG A 164 0.65 4.43 4.24
C ARG A 164 1.21 5.52 5.15
N LEU A 165 0.99 6.76 4.77
CA LEU A 165 1.44 7.92 5.52
C LEU A 165 0.53 8.21 6.73
N ILE A 166 1.12 8.86 7.72
CA ILE A 166 0.41 9.59 8.76
C ILE A 166 0.24 11.03 8.27
N VAL A 167 -0.92 11.61 8.44
CA VAL A 167 -1.20 13.01 8.14
C VAL A 167 -1.33 13.75 9.47
N ASP A 168 -0.50 14.76 9.66
CA ASP A 168 -0.56 15.64 10.82
C ASP A 168 -1.80 16.53 10.73
N SER A 169 -2.65 16.47 11.75
CA SER A 169 -3.86 17.30 11.84
C SER A 169 -3.62 18.69 12.42
N ASP A 170 -2.42 18.96 12.93
CA ASP A 170 -2.01 20.28 13.41
C ASP A 170 -1.49 21.15 12.25
N CYS A 171 -2.31 21.26 11.19
CA CYS A 171 -2.06 22.04 9.98
C CYS A 171 -3.18 23.08 9.79
N GLU A 172 -3.00 23.99 8.82
CA GLU A 172 -3.99 25.05 8.54
C GLU A 172 -5.26 24.54 7.83
N LEU A 173 -5.32 23.25 7.46
CA LEU A 173 -6.46 22.65 6.77
C LEU A 173 -7.58 22.26 7.75
N GLU A 174 -8.83 22.49 7.33
CA GLU A 174 -9.98 22.11 8.13
C GLU A 174 -10.20 20.58 8.11
N LYS A 175 -10.62 20.02 9.24
CA LYS A 175 -10.84 18.56 9.37
C LYS A 175 -11.87 18.04 8.37
N GLU A 176 -12.85 18.87 8.00
CA GLU A 176 -13.87 18.56 7.00
C GLU A 176 -13.29 18.32 5.60
N GLU A 177 -12.11 18.87 5.29
CA GLU A 177 -11.39 18.67 4.04
C GLU A 177 -10.38 17.51 4.16
N LEU A 178 -9.74 17.36 5.32
CA LEU A 178 -8.75 16.31 5.58
C LEU A 178 -9.37 14.91 5.63
N ILE A 179 -10.46 14.72 6.36
CA ILE A 179 -11.06 13.39 6.58
C ILE A 179 -11.43 12.69 5.28
N PRO A 180 -12.10 13.32 4.30
CA PRO A 180 -12.40 12.67 3.02
C PRO A 180 -11.14 12.29 2.24
N LEU A 181 -10.11 13.15 2.28
CA LEU A 181 -8.86 12.92 1.56
C LEU A 181 -8.06 11.77 2.19
N VAL A 182 -7.89 11.80 3.51
CA VAL A 182 -7.21 10.75 4.28
C VAL A 182 -7.90 9.40 4.07
N SER A 183 -9.23 9.37 4.14
CA SER A 183 -10.04 8.16 3.91
C SER A 183 -9.91 7.64 2.48
N LYS A 184 -9.88 8.53 1.48
CA LYS A 184 -9.71 8.18 0.07
C LYS A 184 -8.41 7.43 -0.20
N TYR A 185 -7.32 7.82 0.45
CA TYR A 185 -6.00 7.22 0.27
C TYR A 185 -5.65 6.18 1.36
N GLY A 186 -6.53 5.99 2.35
CA GLY A 186 -6.30 5.07 3.46
C GLY A 186 -5.16 5.51 4.38
N ALA A 187 -4.82 6.78 4.41
CA ALA A 187 -3.82 7.34 5.32
C ALA A 187 -4.34 7.37 6.77
N ILE A 188 -3.48 7.71 7.70
CA ILE A 188 -3.81 7.85 9.12
C ILE A 188 -3.89 9.34 9.43
N LEU A 189 -4.96 9.80 10.06
CA LEU A 189 -5.05 11.16 10.58
C LEU A 189 -4.63 11.16 12.05
N TYR A 190 -3.65 11.98 12.40
CA TYR A 190 -3.12 12.08 13.76
C TYR A 190 -3.14 13.51 14.25
#